data_05c5a349305b98d0baba4dfbf129d740
#
_entry.id   05c5a349305b98d0baba4dfbf129d740
#
_cell.length_a   1.000
_cell.length_b   1.000
_cell.length_c   1.000
_cell.angle_alpha   90.00
_cell.angle_beta   90.00
_cell.angle_gamma   90.00
#
_symmetry.space_group_name_H-M   'P 1'
#
loop_
_entity.id
_entity.type
_entity.pdbx_description
1 polymer ?
#
loop_
_entity_poly.entity_id
_entity_poly.type
_entity_poly.pdbx_seq_one_letter_code
_entity_poly.pdbx_strand_id
1 'polypeptide(L)'
;MKNKFMKRAIELSENSANSTGGPFGSVIVKDEKIIAEGSNQVTSTNDPTAHAEIVAIRQACKKLNTFNLSGCDIYTSCEPCPMCLSAIYWSRINTIYFANTREDAKKINFDDSMIYSEFSKKIEDRKIPIKQMLRDEALKAFKIWDKKKDKIEY
;
A
#
# COMPACT_ATOMS: atom_id res chain seq x y z
N MET A 1 13.39 20.98 -2.70
CA MET A 1 13.78 19.70 -3.33
C MET A 1 12.65 18.66 -3.31
N LYS A 2 11.96 18.44 -2.20
CA LYS A 2 10.88 17.43 -2.06
C LYS A 2 9.68 17.62 -3.00
N ASN A 3 9.35 18.86 -3.38
CA ASN A 3 8.23 19.17 -4.28
C ASN A 3 8.34 18.51 -5.65
N LYS A 4 9.55 18.22 -6.17
CA LYS A 4 9.71 17.54 -7.47
C LYS A 4 9.15 16.11 -7.47
N PHE A 5 9.27 15.40 -6.35
CA PHE A 5 8.77 14.03 -6.19
C PHE A 5 7.26 13.99 -6.08
N MET A 6 6.68 14.94 -5.32
CA MET A 6 5.24 15.09 -5.23
C MET A 6 4.63 15.48 -6.59
N LYS A 7 5.26 16.42 -7.32
CA LYS A 7 4.83 16.75 -8.70
C LYS A 7 4.81 15.52 -9.60
N ARG A 8 5.81 14.65 -9.48
CA ARG A 8 5.84 13.41 -10.25
C ARG A 8 4.71 12.45 -9.88
N ALA A 9 4.41 12.29 -8.59
CA ALA A 9 3.27 11.48 -8.13
C ALA A 9 1.93 12.04 -8.65
N ILE A 10 1.77 13.37 -8.66
CA ILE A 10 0.60 14.05 -9.21
C ILE A 10 0.49 13.82 -10.72
N GLU A 11 1.58 14.00 -11.48
CA GLU A 11 1.61 13.73 -12.92
C GLU A 11 1.20 12.29 -13.25
N LEU A 12 1.69 11.30 -12.48
CA LEU A 12 1.29 9.91 -12.62
C LEU A 12 -0.22 9.72 -12.36
N SER A 13 -0.79 10.44 -11.39
CA SER A 13 -2.22 10.38 -11.09
C SER A 13 -3.08 10.98 -12.22
N GLU A 14 -2.65 12.09 -12.81
CA GLU A 14 -3.29 12.72 -13.97
C GLU A 14 -3.26 11.80 -15.20
N ASN A 15 -2.10 11.22 -15.48
CA ASN A 15 -1.94 10.26 -16.60
C ASN A 15 -2.82 9.01 -16.39
N SER A 16 -2.92 8.52 -15.15
CA SER A 16 -3.79 7.39 -14.81
C SER A 16 -5.27 7.74 -15.03
N ALA A 17 -5.71 8.91 -14.58
CA ALA A 17 -7.08 9.38 -14.75
C ALA A 17 -7.46 9.62 -16.24
N ASN A 18 -6.50 10.03 -17.06
CA ASN A 18 -6.66 10.19 -18.51
C ASN A 18 -6.62 8.87 -19.30
N SER A 19 -6.43 7.75 -18.62
CA SER A 19 -6.41 6.40 -19.21
C SER A 19 -7.53 5.53 -18.64
N THR A 20 -7.22 4.30 -18.25
CA THR A 20 -8.19 3.35 -17.68
C THR A 20 -8.08 3.21 -16.15
N GLY A 21 -7.17 3.94 -15.51
CA GLY A 21 -6.94 3.85 -14.07
C GLY A 21 -7.68 4.90 -13.24
N GLY A 22 -7.72 4.70 -11.93
CA GLY A 22 -8.16 5.74 -10.98
C GLY A 22 -7.12 6.87 -10.85
N PRO A 23 -7.51 8.05 -10.31
CA PRO A 23 -6.67 9.25 -10.24
C PRO A 23 -5.61 9.19 -9.12
N PHE A 24 -4.80 8.15 -9.12
CA PHE A 24 -3.81 7.92 -8.06
C PHE A 24 -2.44 7.58 -8.65
N GLY A 25 -1.41 8.24 -8.13
CA GLY A 25 -0.01 8.06 -8.50
C GLY A 25 0.89 8.10 -7.28
N SER A 26 1.99 7.36 -7.31
CA SER A 26 2.93 7.25 -6.20
C SER A 26 4.36 7.06 -6.69
N VAL A 27 5.32 7.61 -5.95
CA VAL A 27 6.75 7.39 -6.20
C VAL A 27 7.46 7.01 -4.90
N ILE A 28 8.42 6.11 -5.00
CA ILE A 28 9.33 5.75 -3.90
C ILE A 28 10.70 6.35 -4.20
N VAL A 29 11.23 7.04 -3.19
CA VAL A 29 12.47 7.82 -3.27
C VAL A 29 13.48 7.29 -2.27
N LYS A 30 14.71 7.11 -2.69
CA LYS A 30 15.87 6.82 -1.86
C LYS A 30 17.04 7.70 -2.29
N ASP A 31 17.76 8.29 -1.35
CA ASP A 31 18.93 9.14 -1.61
C ASP A 31 18.65 10.19 -2.72
N GLU A 32 17.52 10.91 -2.58
CA GLU A 32 17.03 11.93 -3.50
C GLU A 32 16.79 11.47 -4.96
N LYS A 33 16.68 10.16 -5.19
CA LYS A 33 16.40 9.55 -6.49
C LYS A 33 15.09 8.76 -6.45
N ILE A 34 14.29 8.87 -7.51
CA ILE A 34 13.11 8.01 -7.69
C ILE A 34 13.59 6.59 -7.99
N ILE A 35 13.23 5.66 -7.12
CA ILE A 35 13.54 4.23 -7.26
C ILE A 35 12.44 3.52 -8.04
N ALA A 36 11.18 3.85 -7.74
CA ALA A 36 10.01 3.25 -8.38
C ALA A 36 8.87 4.24 -8.49
N GLU A 37 8.00 4.00 -9.46
CA GLU A 37 6.80 4.76 -9.72
C GLU A 37 5.60 3.80 -9.80
N GLY A 38 4.42 4.25 -9.43
CA GLY A 38 3.19 3.49 -9.52
C GLY A 38 2.02 4.38 -9.88
N SER A 39 1.11 3.85 -10.67
CA SER A 39 -0.22 4.39 -10.89
C SER A 39 -1.26 3.32 -10.60
N ASN A 40 -2.53 3.72 -10.44
CA ASN A 40 -3.60 2.77 -10.16
C ASN A 40 -3.79 1.82 -11.37
N GLN A 41 -3.77 0.52 -11.13
CA GLN A 41 -3.91 -0.55 -12.13
C GLN A 41 -5.07 -1.51 -11.83
N VAL A 42 -5.95 -1.15 -10.90
CA VAL A 42 -7.07 -2.02 -10.47
C VAL A 42 -7.89 -2.52 -11.66
N THR A 43 -8.30 -1.63 -12.54
CA THR A 43 -9.17 -1.96 -13.68
C THR A 43 -8.42 -2.63 -14.81
N SER A 44 -7.18 -2.23 -15.08
CA SER A 44 -6.37 -2.77 -16.19
C SER A 44 -5.82 -4.18 -15.93
N THR A 45 -5.65 -4.55 -14.65
CA THR A 45 -5.11 -5.86 -14.25
C THR A 45 -6.14 -6.76 -13.58
N ASN A 46 -7.39 -6.27 -13.35
CA ASN A 46 -8.40 -6.97 -12.53
C ASN A 46 -7.88 -7.34 -11.13
N ASP A 47 -7.04 -6.48 -10.55
CA ASP A 47 -6.46 -6.66 -9.22
C ASP A 47 -6.91 -5.53 -8.30
N PRO A 48 -7.87 -5.77 -7.37
CA PRO A 48 -8.36 -4.74 -6.46
C PRO A 48 -7.28 -4.21 -5.50
N THR A 49 -6.15 -4.88 -5.40
CA THR A 49 -5.02 -4.44 -4.57
C THR A 49 -4.01 -3.57 -5.31
N ALA A 50 -4.10 -3.46 -6.64
CA ALA A 50 -3.15 -2.74 -7.47
C ALA A 50 -3.32 -1.20 -7.39
N HIS A 51 -3.37 -0.65 -6.17
CA HIS A 51 -3.29 0.78 -5.93
C HIS A 51 -1.89 1.32 -6.27
N ALA A 52 -1.77 2.60 -6.53
CA ALA A 52 -0.52 3.24 -6.94
C ALA A 52 0.65 2.95 -5.98
N GLU A 53 0.39 3.01 -4.68
CA GLU A 53 1.38 2.74 -3.63
C GLU A 53 1.83 1.28 -3.65
N ILE A 54 0.89 0.34 -3.80
CA ILE A 54 1.19 -1.11 -3.87
C ILE A 54 2.05 -1.41 -5.10
N VAL A 55 1.70 -0.82 -6.25
CA VAL A 55 2.48 -0.96 -7.49
C VAL A 55 3.90 -0.42 -7.29
N ALA A 56 4.03 0.78 -6.71
CA ALA A 56 5.33 1.40 -6.44
C ALA A 56 6.18 0.56 -5.46
N ILE A 57 5.58 0.05 -4.37
CA ILE A 57 6.27 -0.83 -3.39
C ILE A 57 6.79 -2.10 -4.06
N ARG A 58 5.96 -2.79 -4.84
CA ARG A 58 6.34 -4.02 -5.57
C ARG A 58 7.51 -3.77 -6.52
N GLN A 59 7.46 -2.67 -7.26
CA GLN A 59 8.54 -2.28 -8.17
C GLN A 59 9.83 -1.92 -7.43
N ALA A 60 9.75 -1.17 -6.32
CA ALA A 60 10.90 -0.81 -5.51
C ALA A 60 11.56 -2.06 -4.91
N CYS A 61 10.78 -2.96 -4.33
CA CYS A 61 11.28 -4.22 -3.78
C CYS A 61 11.98 -5.06 -4.84
N LYS A 62 11.40 -5.17 -6.04
CA LYS A 62 12.02 -5.88 -7.18
C LYS A 62 13.32 -5.21 -7.60
N LYS A 63 13.33 -3.88 -7.75
CA LYS A 63 14.51 -3.13 -8.22
C LYS A 63 15.67 -3.18 -7.21
N LEU A 64 15.35 -3.10 -5.92
CA LEU A 64 16.34 -3.14 -4.84
C LEU A 64 16.68 -4.56 -4.37
N ASN A 65 15.98 -5.57 -4.91
CA ASN A 65 16.10 -6.99 -4.51
C ASN A 65 15.96 -7.19 -2.99
N THR A 66 14.96 -6.55 -2.39
CA THR A 66 14.67 -6.62 -0.95
C THR A 66 13.19 -6.38 -0.66
N PHE A 67 12.66 -6.96 0.40
CA PHE A 67 11.34 -6.61 0.95
C PHE A 67 11.39 -5.45 1.95
N ASN A 68 12.58 -5.03 2.37
CA ASN A 68 12.80 -3.97 3.35
C ASN A 68 13.22 -2.67 2.64
N LEU A 69 12.31 -1.68 2.65
CA LEU A 69 12.50 -0.35 2.05
C LEU A 69 12.91 0.71 3.07
N SER A 70 13.57 0.31 4.18
CA SER A 70 14.14 1.27 5.14
C SER A 70 15.08 2.23 4.42
N GLY A 71 15.03 3.50 4.78
CA GLY A 71 15.76 4.57 4.10
C GLY A 71 15.06 5.10 2.83
N CYS A 72 13.88 4.58 2.50
CA CYS A 72 13.05 5.13 1.43
C CYS A 72 11.93 6.00 1.99
N ASP A 73 11.53 7.02 1.24
CA ASP A 73 10.33 7.81 1.44
C ASP A 73 9.33 7.52 0.32
N ILE A 74 8.03 7.63 0.61
CA ILE A 74 6.97 7.53 -0.39
C ILE A 74 6.26 8.86 -0.55
N TYR A 75 6.01 9.25 -1.80
CA TYR A 75 5.20 10.40 -2.18
C TYR A 75 3.98 9.89 -2.95
N THR A 76 2.79 10.20 -2.48
CA THR A 76 1.55 9.75 -3.08
C THR A 76 0.60 10.91 -3.33
N SER A 77 -0.11 10.90 -4.46
CA SER A 77 -1.01 11.99 -4.87
C SER A 77 -2.23 12.13 -3.95
N CYS A 78 -2.52 11.11 -3.14
CA CYS A 78 -3.60 11.11 -2.15
C CYS A 78 -3.13 10.40 -0.88
N GLU A 79 -3.74 10.76 0.26
CA GLU A 79 -3.57 10.07 1.54
C GLU A 79 -3.80 8.56 1.37
N PRO A 80 -2.87 7.70 1.81
CA PRO A 80 -2.99 6.25 1.63
C PRO A 80 -4.23 5.68 2.34
N CYS A 81 -4.97 4.84 1.63
CA CYS A 81 -6.06 4.07 2.23
C CYS A 81 -5.52 3.05 3.26
N PRO A 82 -6.37 2.41 4.10
CA PRO A 82 -5.92 1.46 5.11
C PRO A 82 -5.07 0.31 4.57
N MET A 83 -5.39 -0.21 3.38
CA MET A 83 -4.59 -1.27 2.73
C MET A 83 -3.18 -0.78 2.40
N CYS A 84 -3.07 0.38 1.74
CA CYS A 84 -1.80 0.96 1.34
C CYS A 84 -0.96 1.38 2.55
N LEU A 85 -1.60 1.98 3.57
CA LEU A 85 -0.93 2.34 4.81
C LEU A 85 -0.31 1.10 5.48
N SER A 86 -1.05 -0.01 5.58
CA SER A 86 -0.54 -1.26 6.13
C SER A 86 0.65 -1.79 5.32
N ALA A 87 0.58 -1.74 3.97
CA ALA A 87 1.68 -2.16 3.10
C ALA A 87 2.94 -1.29 3.27
N ILE A 88 2.76 0.02 3.47
CA ILE A 88 3.85 0.96 3.75
C ILE A 88 4.56 0.61 5.06
N TYR A 89 3.79 0.29 6.11
CA TYR A 89 4.37 -0.20 7.38
C TYR A 89 5.12 -1.53 7.20
N TRP A 90 4.53 -2.50 6.53
CA TRP A 90 5.19 -3.79 6.27
C TRP A 90 6.47 -3.65 5.45
N SER A 91 6.53 -2.69 4.53
CA SER A 91 7.75 -2.41 3.74
C SER A 91 8.78 -1.55 4.48
N ARG A 92 8.50 -1.06 5.68
CA ARG A 92 9.39 -0.25 6.52
C ARG A 92 9.84 1.07 5.88
N ILE A 93 8.98 1.68 5.07
CA ILE A 93 9.21 3.02 4.50
C ILE A 93 9.28 4.05 5.63
N ASN A 94 10.21 5.01 5.53
CA ASN A 94 10.49 5.96 6.60
C ASN A 94 9.45 7.08 6.73
N THR A 95 9.04 7.67 5.60
CA THR A 95 8.16 8.84 5.61
C THR A 95 7.12 8.74 4.49
N ILE A 96 5.90 9.14 4.79
CA ILE A 96 4.81 9.30 3.82
C ILE A 96 4.59 10.79 3.59
N TYR A 97 4.63 11.21 2.33
CA TYR A 97 4.20 12.53 1.88
C TYR A 97 2.98 12.36 0.98
N PHE A 98 1.92 13.10 1.23
CA PHE A 98 0.71 13.04 0.41
C PHE A 98 0.19 14.44 0.05
N ALA A 99 -0.61 14.52 -1.01
CA ALA A 99 -1.19 15.77 -1.50
C ALA A 99 -2.69 15.87 -1.16
N ASN A 100 -3.57 15.17 -1.88
CA ASN A 100 -5.00 15.15 -1.60
C ASN A 100 -5.30 14.38 -0.31
N THR A 101 -6.33 14.78 0.41
CA THR A 101 -6.81 14.08 1.59
C THR A 101 -7.79 12.96 1.23
N ARG A 102 -8.06 12.05 2.17
CA ARG A 102 -9.11 11.05 2.03
C ARG A 102 -10.51 11.68 1.85
N GLU A 103 -10.73 12.87 2.41
CA GLU A 103 -11.99 13.61 2.22
C GLU A 103 -12.14 14.12 0.76
N ASP A 104 -11.03 14.47 0.10
CA ASP A 104 -11.05 14.81 -1.31
C ASP A 104 -11.35 13.56 -2.17
N ALA A 105 -10.77 12.42 -1.84
CA ALA A 105 -11.06 11.14 -2.50
C ALA A 105 -12.53 10.74 -2.33
N LYS A 106 -13.10 10.92 -1.14
CA LYS A 106 -14.52 10.66 -0.86
C LYS A 106 -15.45 11.47 -1.76
N LYS A 107 -15.14 12.73 -2.04
CA LYS A 107 -15.96 13.59 -2.93
C LYS A 107 -16.08 13.04 -4.35
N ILE A 108 -15.17 12.21 -4.79
CA ILE A 108 -15.15 11.56 -6.10
C ILE A 108 -15.46 10.06 -6.02
N ASN A 109 -16.17 9.63 -4.95
CA ASN A 109 -16.64 8.27 -4.70
C ASN A 109 -15.56 7.21 -4.36
N PHE A 110 -14.37 7.64 -3.96
CA PHE A 110 -13.36 6.75 -3.35
C PHE A 110 -13.40 6.90 -1.83
N ASP A 111 -14.47 6.39 -1.21
CA ASP A 111 -14.71 6.49 0.25
C ASP A 111 -14.22 5.23 0.96
N ASP A 112 -13.14 5.34 1.72
CA ASP A 112 -12.57 4.28 2.54
C ASP A 112 -12.95 4.37 4.03
N SER A 113 -13.81 5.31 4.41
CA SER A 113 -14.19 5.55 5.81
C SER A 113 -14.80 4.33 6.48
N MET A 114 -15.52 3.50 5.72
CA MET A 114 -16.06 2.23 6.21
C MET A 114 -14.92 1.30 6.67
N ILE A 115 -13.83 1.20 5.92
CA ILE A 115 -12.71 0.31 6.26
C ILE A 115 -12.05 0.74 7.57
N TYR A 116 -11.83 2.05 7.77
CA TYR A 116 -11.34 2.59 9.02
C TYR A 116 -12.24 2.23 10.20
N SER A 117 -13.58 2.34 10.03
CA SER A 117 -14.51 1.98 11.08
C SER A 117 -14.50 0.49 11.41
N GLU A 118 -14.30 -0.38 10.41
CA GLU A 118 -14.22 -1.84 10.62
C GLU A 118 -13.06 -2.27 11.52
N PHE A 119 -11.91 -1.56 11.44
CA PHE A 119 -10.75 -1.89 12.28
C PHE A 119 -11.01 -1.66 13.77
N SER A 120 -11.86 -0.71 14.15
CA SER A 120 -12.20 -0.43 15.55
C SER A 120 -13.29 -1.35 16.11
N LYS A 121 -13.96 -2.13 15.27
CA LYS A 121 -15.00 -3.08 15.71
C LYS A 121 -14.40 -4.39 16.20
N LYS A 122 -15.11 -5.05 17.12
CA LYS A 122 -14.85 -6.45 17.45
C LYS A 122 -15.07 -7.33 16.21
N ILE A 123 -14.42 -8.48 16.19
CA ILE A 123 -14.46 -9.40 15.02
C ILE A 123 -15.90 -9.81 14.69
N GLU A 124 -16.71 -10.09 15.69
CA GLU A 124 -18.11 -10.49 15.56
C GLU A 124 -19.04 -9.40 15.00
N ASP A 125 -18.64 -8.12 15.15
CA ASP A 125 -19.46 -6.96 14.75
C ASP A 125 -19.07 -6.42 13.35
N ARG A 126 -18.11 -7.06 12.68
CA ARG A 126 -17.65 -6.62 11.35
C ARG A 126 -18.64 -6.96 10.25
N LYS A 127 -18.75 -6.08 9.25
CA LYS A 127 -19.65 -6.23 8.11
C LYS A 127 -19.40 -7.52 7.32
N ILE A 128 -18.13 -7.89 7.14
CA ILE A 128 -17.75 -9.17 6.54
C ILE A 128 -17.61 -10.18 7.68
N PRO A 129 -18.42 -11.24 7.73
CA PRO A 129 -18.34 -12.23 8.80
C PRO A 129 -16.97 -12.91 8.81
N ILE A 130 -16.34 -12.94 9.99
CA ILE A 130 -15.05 -13.60 10.20
C ILE A 130 -15.29 -14.79 11.13
N LYS A 131 -14.90 -15.98 10.67
CA LYS A 131 -15.09 -17.23 11.41
C LYS A 131 -13.75 -17.94 11.55
N GLN A 132 -13.37 -18.26 12.81
CA GLN A 132 -12.18 -19.08 13.08
C GLN A 132 -12.49 -20.56 12.81
N MET A 133 -11.59 -21.24 12.11
CA MET A 133 -11.68 -22.67 11.82
C MET A 133 -10.30 -23.33 11.92
N LEU A 134 -10.26 -24.58 12.37
CA LEU A 134 -9.09 -25.48 12.35
C LEU A 134 -7.81 -24.86 12.95
N ARG A 135 -7.97 -24.08 14.05
CA ARG A 135 -6.84 -23.36 14.68
C ARG A 135 -5.69 -24.31 15.06
N ASP A 136 -6.01 -25.45 15.66
CA ASP A 136 -4.98 -26.37 16.19
C ASP A 136 -4.17 -27.03 15.07
N GLU A 137 -4.79 -27.32 13.94
CA GLU A 137 -4.11 -27.79 12.73
C GLU A 137 -3.23 -26.69 12.15
N ALA A 138 -3.72 -25.46 12.08
CA ALA A 138 -2.97 -24.32 11.55
C ALA A 138 -1.74 -23.97 12.40
N LEU A 139 -1.77 -24.19 13.72
CA LEU A 139 -0.64 -23.98 14.61
C LEU A 139 0.59 -24.85 14.27
N LYS A 140 0.41 -25.96 13.54
CA LYS A 140 1.53 -26.80 13.11
C LYS A 140 2.51 -26.03 12.24
N ALA A 141 2.02 -25.19 11.32
CA ALA A 141 2.88 -24.34 10.48
C ALA A 141 3.69 -23.35 11.31
N PHE A 142 3.08 -22.74 12.33
CA PHE A 142 3.78 -21.81 13.23
C PHE A 142 4.88 -22.50 14.04
N LYS A 143 4.62 -23.71 14.53
CA LYS A 143 5.64 -24.52 15.22
C LYS A 143 6.82 -24.91 14.31
N ILE A 144 6.53 -25.21 13.03
CA ILE A 144 7.58 -25.51 12.03
C ILE A 144 8.42 -24.24 11.79
N TRP A 145 7.77 -23.10 11.55
CA TRP A 145 8.44 -21.82 11.35
C TRP A 145 9.30 -21.43 12.56
N ASP A 146 8.75 -21.54 13.76
CA ASP A 146 9.44 -21.17 14.99
C ASP A 146 10.75 -21.94 15.19
N LYS A 147 10.76 -23.24 14.84
CA LYS A 147 11.94 -24.12 14.93
C LYS A 147 12.92 -23.97 13.76
N LYS A 148 12.54 -23.25 12.71
CA LYS A 148 13.38 -23.07 11.52
C LYS A 148 14.58 -22.20 11.85
N LYS A 149 15.82 -22.75 11.68
CA LYS A 149 17.07 -22.07 12.03
C LYS A 149 17.47 -20.95 11.05
N ASP A 150 17.07 -21.09 9.79
CA ASP A 150 17.38 -20.20 8.68
C ASP A 150 16.19 -19.32 8.27
N LYS A 151 15.23 -19.10 9.20
CA LYS A 151 14.08 -18.26 8.95
C LYS A 151 14.48 -16.79 8.76
N ILE A 152 13.87 -16.15 7.79
CA ILE A 152 13.96 -14.70 7.57
C ILE A 152 12.68 -14.06 8.09
N GLU A 153 12.81 -13.24 9.11
CA GLU A 153 11.69 -12.46 9.65
C GLU A 153 11.48 -11.20 8.81
N TYR A 154 10.21 -10.84 8.58
CA TYR A 154 9.83 -9.69 7.75
C TYR A 154 8.74 -8.87 8.41
#